data_5e1fe5c5185715e1d1a41bd647a25ce8
#
_entry.id   5e1fe5c5185715e1d1a41bd647a25ce8
#
_cell.length_a   1.000
_cell.length_b   1.000
_cell.length_c   1.000
_cell.angle_alpha   90.00
_cell.angle_beta   90.00
_cell.angle_gamma   90.00
#
_symmetry.space_group_name_H-M   'P 1'
#
loop_
_entity.id
_entity.type
_entity.pdbx_description
1 polymer ?
#
loop_
_entity_poly.entity_id
_entity_poly.type
_entity_poly.pdbx_seq_one_letter_code
_entity_poly.pdbx_strand_id
1 'polypeptide(L)'
;MSAPPPSPRNPGPRWGFGFLLWAERWWPRWFFKPMLMAGTWVAVAFMPAQRAHSRTYLAVVLAKPPRLRDIWRHFLSFAESLVLELRVGRGAAIRCVLEPENEADFEALLATGKPALFGSFHFGASDLLGYLLGERGRRVSIIRLRVANSDDTRLLGRRYSERISFLWINDPQNLLFELKAAIEAGESLALKCDRVEFSARTEPFDFLGRRRMFPFTIYHLAVLFDRPVVFCMAVPASGDELRLIASPAFAPDPAAGRDANARAARTHFQAVLVQLETLVRQHPLQWFNFLPLNPEAAAPDPQGHTH
;
A
#
# COMPACT_ATOMS: atom_id res chain seq x y z
N MET A 1 15.63 30.73 -7.98
CA MET A 1 15.63 29.47 -7.22
C MET A 1 14.25 29.33 -6.60
N SER A 2 13.40 28.44 -7.14
CA SER A 2 12.10 28.13 -6.53
C SER A 2 12.32 27.40 -5.20
N ALA A 3 11.54 27.77 -4.18
CA ALA A 3 11.59 27.10 -2.87
C ALA A 3 11.39 25.58 -3.05
N PRO A 4 12.13 24.74 -2.32
CA PRO A 4 11.93 23.30 -2.39
C PRO A 4 10.46 22.97 -2.01
N PRO A 5 9.84 22.00 -2.69
CA PRO A 5 8.47 21.61 -2.38
C PRO A 5 8.35 21.23 -0.90
N PRO A 6 7.25 21.58 -0.23
CA PRO A 6 7.07 21.28 1.18
C PRO A 6 7.19 19.76 1.40
N SER A 7 7.94 19.38 2.44
CA SER A 7 8.10 17.96 2.79
C SER A 7 6.72 17.31 3.02
N PRO A 8 6.46 16.12 2.46
CA PRO A 8 5.20 15.45 2.64
C PRO A 8 4.93 15.22 4.13
N ARG A 9 3.68 15.46 4.56
CA ARG A 9 3.26 15.32 5.95
C ARG A 9 2.00 14.46 6.01
N ASN A 10 1.95 13.55 7.00
CA ASN A 10 0.70 12.89 7.32
C ASN A 10 -0.33 13.91 7.82
N PRO A 11 -1.61 13.74 7.47
CA PRO A 11 -2.66 14.56 8.02
C PRO A 11 -2.74 14.36 9.54
N GLY A 12 -2.78 15.47 10.27
CA GLY A 12 -2.89 15.47 11.72
C GLY A 12 -1.67 16.05 12.46
N PRO A 13 -1.84 16.41 13.74
CA PRO A 13 -0.75 16.92 14.57
C PRO A 13 0.18 15.77 15.01
N ARG A 14 1.45 16.05 15.18
CA ARG A 14 2.45 15.08 15.67
C ARG A 14 2.05 14.39 16.98
N TRP A 15 1.45 15.15 17.90
CA TRP A 15 1.01 14.63 19.19
C TRP A 15 -0.17 13.66 19.09
N GLY A 16 -0.99 13.75 18.01
CA GLY A 16 -2.19 12.94 17.84
C GLY A 16 -1.89 11.45 17.77
N PHE A 17 -0.81 11.08 17.10
CA PHE A 17 -0.35 9.70 17.02
C PHE A 17 0.14 9.19 18.39
N GLY A 18 0.93 9.99 19.11
CA GLY A 18 1.36 9.69 20.47
C GLY A 18 0.20 9.56 21.47
N PHE A 19 -0.81 10.42 21.30
CA PHE A 19 -2.04 10.35 22.10
C PHE A 19 -2.83 9.06 21.84
N LEU A 20 -3.00 8.67 20.57
CA LEU A 20 -3.67 7.39 20.22
C LEU A 20 -2.95 6.21 20.83
N LEU A 21 -1.60 6.20 20.75
CA LEU A 21 -0.75 5.20 21.38
C LEU A 21 -0.96 5.11 22.88
N TRP A 22 -0.97 6.27 23.55
CA TRP A 22 -1.16 6.35 24.99
C TRP A 22 -2.56 5.91 25.38
N ALA A 23 -3.59 6.42 24.73
CA ALA A 23 -4.99 6.12 25.00
C ALA A 23 -5.32 4.64 24.77
N GLU A 24 -4.83 4.04 23.68
CA GLU A 24 -5.03 2.62 23.38
C GLU A 24 -4.40 1.72 24.47
N ARG A 25 -3.30 2.15 25.07
CA ARG A 25 -2.62 1.39 26.13
C ARG A 25 -3.36 1.42 27.45
N TRP A 26 -3.86 2.59 27.85
CA TRP A 26 -4.33 2.86 29.21
C TRP A 26 -5.85 2.86 29.34
N TRP A 27 -6.58 3.09 28.27
CA TRP A 27 -8.02 3.17 28.32
C TRP A 27 -8.68 1.84 28.05
N PRO A 28 -9.73 1.47 28.80
CA PRO A 28 -10.49 0.29 28.53
C PRO A 28 -11.16 0.38 27.15
N ARG A 29 -11.31 -0.75 26.46
CA ARG A 29 -11.85 -0.81 25.08
C ARG A 29 -13.21 -0.14 24.94
N TRP A 30 -14.05 -0.24 25.99
CA TRP A 30 -15.37 0.38 25.97
C TRP A 30 -15.35 1.91 25.94
N PHE A 31 -14.29 2.55 26.43
CA PHE A 31 -14.10 4.00 26.39
C PHE A 31 -13.26 4.42 25.16
N PHE A 32 -12.25 3.64 24.80
CA PHE A 32 -11.37 3.95 23.67
C PHE A 32 -12.13 4.00 22.33
N LYS A 33 -13.04 3.04 22.08
CA LYS A 33 -13.80 2.98 20.82
C LYS A 33 -14.72 4.20 20.60
N PRO A 34 -15.57 4.63 21.54
CA PRO A 34 -16.33 5.87 21.41
C PRO A 34 -15.45 7.11 21.22
N MET A 35 -14.31 7.19 21.90
CA MET A 35 -13.36 8.29 21.74
C MET A 35 -12.76 8.30 20.32
N LEU A 36 -12.37 7.17 19.79
CA LEU A 36 -11.88 7.05 18.41
C LEU A 36 -12.94 7.49 17.40
N MET A 37 -14.19 7.09 17.61
CA MET A 37 -15.34 7.50 16.81
C MET A 37 -15.56 9.02 16.85
N ALA A 38 -15.52 9.64 18.04
CA ALA A 38 -15.64 11.08 18.21
C ALA A 38 -14.47 11.84 17.58
N GLY A 39 -13.23 11.38 17.81
CA GLY A 39 -12.03 11.93 17.20
C GLY A 39 -12.06 11.87 15.67
N THR A 40 -12.65 10.82 15.11
CA THR A 40 -12.84 10.67 13.67
C THR A 40 -13.82 11.71 13.10
N TRP A 41 -14.89 12.06 13.83
CA TRP A 41 -15.78 13.17 13.45
C TRP A 41 -15.04 14.52 13.42
N VAL A 42 -14.18 14.76 14.41
CA VAL A 42 -13.32 15.94 14.42
C VAL A 42 -12.40 15.94 13.19
N ALA A 43 -11.78 14.81 12.87
CA ALA A 43 -10.93 14.71 11.67
C ALA A 43 -11.72 15.01 10.38
N VAL A 44 -12.91 14.46 10.21
CA VAL A 44 -13.80 14.76 9.06
C VAL A 44 -14.14 16.24 8.97
N ALA A 45 -14.34 16.93 10.10
CA ALA A 45 -14.61 18.36 10.12
C ALA A 45 -13.40 19.21 9.72
N PHE A 46 -12.22 18.89 10.24
CA PHE A 46 -11.01 19.70 10.09
C PHE A 46 -10.10 19.31 8.91
N MET A 47 -10.44 18.25 8.15
CA MET A 47 -9.66 17.78 7.00
C MET A 47 -10.49 17.87 5.69
N PRO A 48 -10.78 19.07 5.19
CA PRO A 48 -11.70 19.26 4.06
C PRO A 48 -11.18 18.64 2.74
N ALA A 49 -9.87 18.68 2.49
CA ALA A 49 -9.28 18.09 1.28
C ALA A 49 -9.45 16.57 1.27
N GLN A 50 -9.07 15.89 2.36
CA GLN A 50 -9.21 14.42 2.48
C GLN A 50 -10.68 14.00 2.44
N ARG A 51 -11.57 14.81 3.04
CA ARG A 51 -13.03 14.60 2.94
C ARG A 51 -13.53 14.72 1.51
N ALA A 52 -13.03 15.66 0.73
CA ALA A 52 -13.38 15.80 -0.68
C ALA A 52 -12.89 14.60 -1.51
N HIS A 53 -11.65 14.16 -1.31
CA HIS A 53 -11.09 13.00 -1.99
C HIS A 53 -11.83 11.70 -1.61
N SER A 54 -12.11 11.50 -0.32
CA SER A 54 -12.94 10.38 0.15
C SER A 54 -14.32 10.39 -0.50
N ARG A 55 -14.96 11.56 -0.62
CA ARG A 55 -16.26 11.71 -1.29
C ARG A 55 -16.18 11.30 -2.77
N THR A 56 -15.19 11.79 -3.51
CA THR A 56 -14.99 11.46 -4.93
C THR A 56 -14.77 9.96 -5.11
N TYR A 57 -13.90 9.36 -4.31
CA TYR A 57 -13.64 7.93 -4.33
C TYR A 57 -14.90 7.10 -4.05
N LEU A 58 -15.57 7.38 -2.94
CA LEU A 58 -16.77 6.63 -2.54
C LEU A 58 -17.93 6.80 -3.54
N ALA A 59 -18.05 7.96 -4.19
CA ALA A 59 -19.06 8.16 -5.23
C ALA A 59 -18.86 7.20 -6.43
N VAL A 60 -17.60 6.99 -6.82
CA VAL A 60 -17.27 6.06 -7.91
C VAL A 60 -17.52 4.61 -7.50
N VAL A 61 -17.04 4.21 -6.31
CA VAL A 61 -17.12 2.81 -5.88
C VAL A 61 -18.53 2.38 -5.52
N LEU A 62 -19.29 3.26 -4.87
CA LEU A 62 -20.68 2.99 -4.47
C LEU A 62 -21.68 3.22 -5.61
N ALA A 63 -21.25 3.78 -6.74
CA ALA A 63 -22.09 4.21 -7.86
C ALA A 63 -23.27 5.11 -7.44
N LYS A 64 -23.09 5.89 -6.37
CA LYS A 64 -24.07 6.85 -5.82
C LYS A 64 -23.40 7.93 -5.00
N PRO A 65 -24.01 9.10 -4.81
CA PRO A 65 -23.48 10.13 -3.92
C PRO A 65 -23.34 9.60 -2.48
N PRO A 66 -22.11 9.60 -1.89
CA PRO A 66 -21.93 9.15 -0.52
C PRO A 66 -22.52 10.16 0.45
N ARG A 67 -23.12 9.66 1.53
CA ARG A 67 -23.57 10.46 2.68
C ARG A 67 -22.38 10.84 3.56
N LEU A 68 -22.52 11.87 4.37
CA LEU A 68 -21.46 12.25 5.33
C LEU A 68 -21.07 11.09 6.27
N ARG A 69 -22.04 10.25 6.64
CA ARG A 69 -21.80 9.04 7.44
C ARG A 69 -20.89 8.02 6.72
N ASP A 70 -20.99 7.90 5.39
CA ASP A 70 -20.14 6.98 4.62
C ASP A 70 -18.70 7.49 4.61
N ILE A 71 -18.51 8.80 4.45
CA ILE A 71 -17.20 9.45 4.54
C ILE A 71 -16.61 9.27 5.94
N TRP A 72 -17.41 9.52 6.99
CA TRP A 72 -16.96 9.29 8.37
C TRP A 72 -16.56 7.83 8.62
N ARG A 73 -17.32 6.87 8.13
CA ARG A 73 -16.97 5.43 8.24
C ARG A 73 -15.68 5.10 7.52
N HIS A 74 -15.40 5.74 6.39
CA HIS A 74 -14.14 5.58 5.67
C HIS A 74 -12.95 6.11 6.50
N PHE A 75 -13.08 7.28 7.11
CA PHE A 75 -12.09 7.82 8.05
C PHE A 75 -11.91 6.94 9.28
N LEU A 76 -13.02 6.41 9.83
CA LEU A 76 -12.99 5.52 10.99
C LEU A 76 -12.26 4.21 10.65
N SER A 77 -12.54 3.62 9.50
CA SER A 77 -11.86 2.42 9.01
C SER A 77 -10.34 2.62 8.90
N PHE A 78 -9.91 3.78 8.41
CA PHE A 78 -8.49 4.15 8.40
C PHE A 78 -7.91 4.28 9.82
N ALA A 79 -8.63 4.95 10.73
CA ALA A 79 -8.18 5.08 12.11
C ALA A 79 -8.09 3.72 12.83
N GLU A 80 -9.02 2.81 12.57
CA GLU A 80 -8.99 1.43 13.09
C GLU A 80 -7.79 0.65 12.52
N SER A 81 -7.44 0.83 11.24
CA SER A 81 -6.23 0.23 10.65
C SER A 81 -4.96 0.74 11.32
N LEU A 82 -4.84 2.05 11.57
CA LEU A 82 -3.71 2.61 12.31
C LEU A 82 -3.60 2.02 13.73
N VAL A 83 -4.71 1.90 14.44
CA VAL A 83 -4.74 1.28 15.78
C VAL A 83 -4.28 -0.17 15.73
N LEU A 84 -4.69 -0.92 14.70
CA LEU A 84 -4.26 -2.30 14.49
C LEU A 84 -2.73 -2.38 14.29
N GLU A 85 -2.16 -1.52 13.45
CA GLU A 85 -0.71 -1.44 13.23
C GLU A 85 0.05 -1.12 14.53
N LEU A 86 -0.48 -0.19 15.33
CA LEU A 86 0.10 0.16 16.63
C LEU A 86 0.09 -1.02 17.62
N ARG A 87 -0.99 -1.78 17.65
CA ARG A 87 -1.12 -2.98 18.49
C ARG A 87 -0.11 -4.05 18.10
N VAL A 88 0.02 -4.30 16.79
CA VAL A 88 1.03 -5.23 16.24
C VAL A 88 2.44 -4.78 16.59
N GLY A 89 2.76 -3.51 16.38
CA GLY A 89 4.05 -2.93 16.75
C GLY A 89 4.40 -3.07 18.25
N ARG A 90 3.37 -3.20 19.11
CA ARG A 90 3.54 -3.46 20.55
C ARG A 90 3.53 -4.94 20.95
N GLY A 91 3.36 -5.82 20.00
CA GLY A 91 3.41 -7.23 20.26
C GLY A 91 2.07 -7.96 20.26
N ALA A 92 0.98 -7.31 19.89
CA ALA A 92 -0.26 -8.05 19.68
C ALA A 92 -0.05 -9.09 18.57
N ALA A 93 -0.44 -10.33 18.85
CA ALA A 93 -0.46 -11.37 17.84
C ALA A 93 -1.66 -11.12 16.90
N ILE A 94 -1.41 -11.22 15.61
CA ILE A 94 -2.45 -11.23 14.58
C ILE A 94 -2.36 -12.55 13.85
N ARG A 95 -3.49 -13.19 13.70
CA ARG A 95 -3.60 -14.37 12.85
C ARG A 95 -3.75 -13.93 11.40
N CYS A 96 -2.81 -14.31 10.55
CA CYS A 96 -2.90 -14.08 9.12
C CYS A 96 -3.26 -15.39 8.43
N VAL A 97 -4.43 -15.43 7.78
CA VAL A 97 -4.93 -16.57 7.00
C VAL A 97 -4.81 -16.22 5.52
N LEU A 98 -4.07 -17.02 4.79
CA LEU A 98 -3.93 -16.88 3.35
C LEU A 98 -5.17 -17.43 2.66
N GLU A 99 -5.67 -16.75 1.63
CA GLU A 99 -6.76 -17.28 0.81
C GLU A 99 -6.28 -18.46 -0.04
N PRO A 100 -7.10 -19.53 -0.13
CA PRO A 100 -6.69 -20.80 -0.76
C PRO A 100 -6.34 -20.68 -2.24
N GLU A 101 -6.89 -19.67 -2.94
CA GLU A 101 -6.80 -19.56 -4.41
C GLU A 101 -5.35 -19.53 -4.93
N ASN A 102 -4.44 -18.85 -4.22
CA ASN A 102 -3.03 -18.75 -4.60
C ASN A 102 -2.08 -19.15 -3.44
N GLU A 103 -2.61 -19.87 -2.44
CA GLU A 103 -1.85 -20.23 -1.24
C GLU A 103 -0.63 -21.08 -1.56
N ALA A 104 -0.81 -22.16 -2.35
CA ALA A 104 0.26 -23.08 -2.69
C ALA A 104 1.40 -22.40 -3.45
N ASP A 105 1.06 -21.56 -4.44
CA ASP A 105 2.06 -20.83 -5.25
C ASP A 105 2.79 -19.78 -4.41
N PHE A 106 2.09 -19.08 -3.53
CA PHE A 106 2.68 -18.09 -2.65
C PHE A 106 3.61 -18.74 -1.62
N GLU A 107 3.19 -19.84 -0.99
CA GLU A 107 4.04 -20.57 -0.04
C GLU A 107 5.25 -21.22 -0.73
N ALA A 108 5.06 -21.75 -1.95
CA ALA A 108 6.17 -22.25 -2.77
C ALA A 108 7.19 -21.14 -3.06
N LEU A 109 6.73 -19.95 -3.45
CA LEU A 109 7.61 -18.78 -3.64
C LEU A 109 8.35 -18.43 -2.35
N LEU A 110 7.65 -18.40 -1.21
CA LEU A 110 8.29 -18.12 0.07
C LEU A 110 9.32 -19.19 0.45
N ALA A 111 9.04 -20.45 0.18
CA ALA A 111 9.93 -21.58 0.48
C ALA A 111 11.25 -21.54 -0.31
N THR A 112 11.29 -20.90 -1.50
CA THR A 112 12.54 -20.76 -2.26
C THR A 112 13.64 -20.01 -1.51
N GLY A 113 13.29 -19.18 -0.53
CA GLY A 113 14.22 -18.28 0.15
C GLY A 113 14.79 -17.16 -0.74
N LYS A 114 14.56 -17.18 -2.07
CA LYS A 114 15.11 -16.19 -3.01
C LYS A 114 14.41 -14.84 -2.89
N PRO A 115 15.10 -13.71 -3.10
CA PRO A 115 14.49 -12.39 -3.12
C PRO A 115 13.33 -12.28 -4.11
N ALA A 116 12.27 -11.61 -3.70
CA ALA A 116 11.11 -11.30 -4.53
C ALA A 116 10.67 -9.85 -4.33
N LEU A 117 9.88 -9.33 -5.25
CA LEU A 117 9.28 -8.00 -5.16
C LEU A 117 7.82 -8.15 -4.73
N PHE A 118 7.47 -7.56 -3.60
CA PHE A 118 6.11 -7.58 -3.07
C PHE A 118 5.42 -6.24 -3.32
N GLY A 119 4.47 -6.25 -4.25
CA GLY A 119 3.58 -5.12 -4.50
C GLY A 119 2.42 -5.10 -3.52
N SER A 120 1.94 -3.91 -3.17
CA SER A 120 0.71 -3.73 -2.42
C SER A 120 0.03 -2.41 -2.78
N PHE A 121 -1.11 -2.15 -2.18
CA PHE A 121 -1.89 -0.92 -2.34
C PHE A 121 -2.23 -0.37 -0.95
N HIS A 122 -2.65 0.90 -0.84
CA HIS A 122 -3.15 1.44 0.44
C HIS A 122 -4.54 0.86 0.79
N PHE A 123 -4.65 -0.47 0.74
CA PHE A 123 -5.88 -1.21 0.95
C PHE A 123 -5.78 -2.12 2.18
N GLY A 124 -6.77 -2.05 3.06
CA GLY A 124 -6.83 -2.83 4.29
C GLY A 124 -5.61 -2.63 5.19
N ALA A 125 -5.09 -3.72 5.73
CA ALA A 125 -3.92 -3.72 6.62
C ALA A 125 -2.59 -3.81 5.85
N SER A 126 -2.48 -3.13 4.70
CA SER A 126 -1.32 -3.23 3.80
C SER A 126 0.00 -2.79 4.44
N ASP A 127 -0.01 -1.94 5.44
CA ASP A 127 1.19 -1.51 6.15
C ASP A 127 1.79 -2.63 7.01
N LEU A 128 1.01 -3.67 7.33
CA LEU A 128 1.48 -4.85 8.05
C LEU A 128 2.10 -5.93 7.15
N LEU A 129 1.89 -5.90 5.83
CA LEU A 129 2.34 -6.96 4.92
C LEU A 129 3.85 -7.23 4.97
N GLY A 130 4.67 -6.17 5.00
CA GLY A 130 6.12 -6.31 5.13
C GLY A 130 6.53 -6.99 6.44
N TYR A 131 5.83 -6.69 7.52
CA TYR A 131 6.08 -7.29 8.84
C TYR A 131 5.66 -8.76 8.90
N LEU A 132 4.54 -9.11 8.29
CA LEU A 132 4.09 -10.50 8.18
C LEU A 132 5.08 -11.36 7.39
N LEU A 133 5.71 -10.81 6.35
CA LEU A 133 6.80 -11.46 5.62
C LEU A 133 8.04 -11.64 6.52
N GLY A 134 8.36 -10.64 7.33
CA GLY A 134 9.44 -10.71 8.32
C GLY A 134 9.22 -11.80 9.37
N GLU A 135 8.00 -11.99 9.86
CA GLU A 135 7.64 -13.08 10.78
C GLU A 135 7.83 -14.47 10.16
N ARG A 136 7.65 -14.58 8.83
CA ARG A 136 7.93 -15.79 8.04
C ARG A 136 9.41 -15.98 7.68
N GLY A 137 10.31 -15.24 8.33
CA GLY A 137 11.75 -15.39 8.16
C GLY A 137 12.35 -14.63 6.97
N ARG A 138 11.56 -13.83 6.24
CA ARG A 138 12.05 -13.04 5.12
C ARG A 138 12.73 -11.76 5.60
N ARG A 139 13.85 -11.41 4.97
CA ARG A 139 14.43 -10.08 5.06
C ARG A 139 13.78 -9.20 3.99
N VAL A 140 13.22 -8.07 4.40
CA VAL A 140 12.43 -7.21 3.53
C VAL A 140 12.85 -5.75 3.66
N SER A 141 13.22 -5.13 2.56
CA SER A 141 13.43 -3.69 2.45
C SER A 141 12.14 -3.03 1.98
N ILE A 142 11.51 -2.25 2.85
CA ILE A 142 10.25 -1.55 2.55
C ILE A 142 10.58 -0.18 1.94
N ILE A 143 10.14 0.03 0.70
CA ILE A 143 10.31 1.30 -0.01
C ILE A 143 9.20 2.25 0.41
N ARG A 144 9.56 3.35 1.04
CA ARG A 144 8.61 4.36 1.58
C ARG A 144 9.05 5.79 1.31
N LEU A 145 8.07 6.68 1.41
CA LEU A 145 8.33 8.11 1.48
C LEU A 145 8.60 8.50 2.94
N ARG A 146 9.72 9.18 3.20
CA ARG A 146 10.00 9.74 4.53
C ARG A 146 9.08 10.93 4.76
N VAL A 147 8.22 10.83 5.76
CA VAL A 147 7.23 11.85 6.12
C VAL A 147 7.66 12.51 7.43
N ALA A 148 7.63 13.85 7.47
CA ALA A 148 8.23 14.63 8.56
C ALA A 148 7.58 14.41 9.96
N ASN A 149 6.40 13.83 10.03
CA ASN A 149 5.60 13.70 11.25
C ASN A 149 5.09 12.28 11.52
N SER A 150 5.69 11.22 10.96
CA SER A 150 5.33 9.84 11.29
C SER A 150 6.40 9.19 12.18
N ASP A 151 5.97 8.70 13.33
CA ASP A 151 6.76 7.85 14.24
C ASP A 151 6.33 6.37 14.14
N ASP A 152 5.42 6.03 13.22
CA ASP A 152 4.89 4.69 12.98
C ASP A 152 6.01 3.69 12.62
N THR A 153 6.92 4.09 11.74
CA THR A 153 8.08 3.29 11.35
C THR A 153 9.01 2.95 12.50
N ARG A 154 9.07 3.78 13.55
CA ARG A 154 9.97 3.53 14.69
C ARG A 154 9.51 2.36 15.57
N LEU A 155 8.20 2.21 15.77
CA LEU A 155 7.68 1.14 16.63
C LEU A 155 7.81 -0.23 15.96
N LEU A 156 7.34 -0.32 14.72
CA LEU A 156 7.40 -1.54 13.94
C LEU A 156 8.87 -1.85 13.57
N GLY A 157 9.65 -0.85 13.17
CA GLY A 157 11.07 -1.00 12.85
C GLY A 157 11.92 -1.51 14.03
N ARG A 158 11.63 -1.10 15.28
CA ARG A 158 12.34 -1.63 16.47
C ARG A 158 12.05 -3.10 16.71
N ARG A 159 10.80 -3.53 16.52
CA ARG A 159 10.41 -4.92 16.76
C ARG A 159 11.01 -5.89 15.73
N TYR A 160 11.12 -5.43 14.48
CA TYR A 160 11.54 -6.26 13.35
C TYR A 160 12.87 -5.80 12.74
N SER A 161 13.69 -5.05 13.48
CA SER A 161 14.94 -4.41 13.01
C SER A 161 15.95 -5.35 12.37
N GLU A 162 15.95 -6.63 12.73
CA GLU A 162 16.83 -7.64 12.13
C GLU A 162 16.36 -8.13 10.76
N ARG A 163 15.10 -7.92 10.42
CA ARG A 163 14.48 -8.47 9.20
C ARG A 163 13.85 -7.42 8.30
N ILE A 164 13.62 -6.21 8.81
CA ILE A 164 12.98 -5.13 8.06
C ILE A 164 13.88 -3.91 8.04
N SER A 165 14.18 -3.46 6.84
CA SER A 165 14.86 -2.20 6.57
C SER A 165 13.93 -1.25 5.80
N PHE A 166 14.29 0.04 5.74
CA PHE A 166 13.52 1.05 5.02
C PHE A 166 14.40 1.76 4.01
N LEU A 167 13.93 1.81 2.77
CA LEU A 167 14.51 2.57 1.68
C LEU A 167 13.64 3.80 1.37
N TRP A 168 14.27 4.95 1.22
CA TRP A 168 13.54 6.22 1.18
C TRP A 168 13.49 6.81 -0.23
N ILE A 169 12.27 6.93 -0.82
CA ILE A 169 12.07 7.47 -2.18
C ILE A 169 12.54 8.93 -2.30
N ASN A 170 12.49 9.70 -1.23
CA ASN A 170 12.91 11.10 -1.22
C ASN A 170 14.43 11.30 -1.02
N ASP A 171 15.21 10.23 -1.12
CA ASP A 171 16.66 10.24 -1.31
C ASP A 171 17.02 9.58 -2.65
N PRO A 172 16.71 10.21 -3.79
CA PRO A 172 16.81 9.56 -5.09
C PRO A 172 18.27 9.32 -5.56
N GLN A 173 19.24 10.01 -4.97
CA GLN A 173 20.63 9.91 -5.41
C GLN A 173 21.24 8.54 -5.10
N ASN A 174 20.84 7.94 -3.98
CA ASN A 174 21.36 6.64 -3.51
C ASN A 174 20.37 5.50 -3.69
N LEU A 175 19.09 5.79 -3.95
CA LEU A 175 18.02 4.79 -3.93
C LEU A 175 18.31 3.58 -4.84
N LEU A 176 18.79 3.77 -6.06
CA LEU A 176 19.06 2.66 -6.97
C LEU A 176 20.20 1.76 -6.47
N PHE A 177 21.24 2.36 -5.88
CA PHE A 177 22.35 1.60 -5.29
C PHE A 177 21.89 0.85 -4.04
N GLU A 178 21.07 1.46 -3.19
CA GLU A 178 20.49 0.83 -2.01
C GLU A 178 19.56 -0.33 -2.40
N LEU A 179 18.72 -0.17 -3.42
CA LEU A 179 17.88 -1.23 -3.96
C LEU A 179 18.72 -2.42 -4.46
N LYS A 180 19.77 -2.13 -5.22
CA LYS A 180 20.69 -3.17 -5.71
C LYS A 180 21.38 -3.88 -4.55
N ALA A 181 21.93 -3.15 -3.59
CA ALA A 181 22.60 -3.71 -2.42
C ALA A 181 21.65 -4.59 -1.59
N ALA A 182 20.39 -4.19 -1.40
CA ALA A 182 19.39 -4.99 -0.69
C ALA A 182 19.11 -6.32 -1.41
N ILE A 183 18.91 -6.30 -2.72
CA ILE A 183 18.69 -7.52 -3.54
C ILE A 183 19.92 -8.43 -3.50
N GLU A 184 21.13 -7.88 -3.62
CA GLU A 184 22.39 -8.66 -3.55
C GLU A 184 22.62 -9.25 -2.16
N ALA A 185 22.15 -8.56 -1.11
CA ALA A 185 22.15 -9.08 0.27
C ALA A 185 21.06 -10.15 0.53
N GLY A 186 20.28 -10.52 -0.47
CA GLY A 186 19.21 -11.51 -0.34
C GLY A 186 17.92 -10.98 0.24
N GLU A 187 17.72 -9.65 0.26
CA GLU A 187 16.49 -9.02 0.75
C GLU A 187 15.43 -8.94 -0.34
N SER A 188 14.18 -9.14 0.04
CA SER A 188 13.03 -8.85 -0.80
C SER A 188 12.67 -7.37 -0.72
N LEU A 189 12.08 -6.82 -1.77
CA LEU A 189 11.61 -5.43 -1.77
C LEU A 189 10.09 -5.39 -1.63
N ALA A 190 9.58 -4.46 -0.83
CA ALA A 190 8.14 -4.24 -0.70
C ALA A 190 7.80 -2.77 -1.00
N LEU A 191 6.80 -2.53 -1.86
CA LEU A 191 6.36 -1.19 -2.20
C LEU A 191 4.88 -1.11 -2.53
N LYS A 192 4.29 0.08 -2.34
CA LYS A 192 2.90 0.37 -2.71
C LYS A 192 2.83 0.91 -4.14
N CYS A 193 1.84 0.43 -4.91
CA CYS A 193 1.75 0.67 -6.36
C CYS A 193 0.45 1.37 -6.78
N ASP A 194 -0.17 2.16 -5.90
CA ASP A 194 -1.43 2.86 -6.18
C ASP A 194 -1.33 4.40 -6.21
N ARG A 195 -0.20 5.00 -5.86
CA ARG A 195 -0.05 6.46 -5.83
C ARG A 195 0.96 6.96 -6.85
N VAL A 196 0.46 7.69 -7.85
CA VAL A 196 1.27 8.21 -8.96
C VAL A 196 2.21 9.34 -8.55
N GLU A 197 1.88 10.09 -7.49
CA GLU A 197 2.64 11.25 -7.03
C GLU A 197 4.06 10.89 -6.60
N PHE A 198 4.30 9.61 -6.32
CA PHE A 198 5.58 9.11 -5.82
C PHE A 198 6.29 8.18 -6.82
N SER A 199 5.82 8.14 -8.07
CA SER A 199 6.39 7.27 -9.10
C SER A 199 6.89 8.06 -10.29
N ALA A 200 8.13 7.83 -10.66
CA ALA A 200 8.72 8.41 -11.87
C ALA A 200 8.20 7.75 -13.17
N ARG A 201 7.60 6.57 -13.06
CA ARG A 201 7.09 5.79 -14.20
C ARG A 201 5.69 5.31 -13.93
N THR A 202 4.76 5.80 -14.73
CA THR A 202 3.35 5.42 -14.67
C THR A 202 2.89 4.95 -16.03
N GLU A 203 1.96 3.98 -16.05
CA GLU A 203 1.34 3.47 -17.26
C GLU A 203 -0.18 3.44 -17.11
N PRO A 204 -0.94 3.48 -18.22
CA PRO A 204 -2.40 3.47 -18.19
C PRO A 204 -2.98 2.06 -18.08
N PHE A 205 -3.92 1.89 -17.14
CA PHE A 205 -4.66 0.64 -16.90
C PHE A 205 -6.13 0.91 -16.67
N ASP A 206 -6.98 -0.07 -16.95
CA ASP A 206 -8.42 0.01 -16.68
C ASP A 206 -8.68 -0.23 -15.19
N PHE A 207 -9.34 0.73 -14.54
CA PHE A 207 -9.66 0.64 -13.11
C PHE A 207 -10.85 1.54 -12.76
N LEU A 208 -11.84 0.97 -12.06
CA LEU A 208 -13.08 1.64 -11.66
C LEU A 208 -13.80 2.32 -12.84
N GLY A 209 -13.89 1.59 -13.96
CA GLY A 209 -14.60 2.01 -15.15
C GLY A 209 -13.94 3.13 -15.98
N ARG A 210 -12.69 3.44 -15.70
CA ARG A 210 -11.90 4.44 -16.42
C ARG A 210 -10.47 3.95 -16.64
N ARG A 211 -9.83 4.45 -17.70
CA ARG A 211 -8.41 4.21 -17.93
C ARG A 211 -7.60 5.21 -17.13
N ARG A 212 -6.86 4.72 -16.10
CA ARG A 212 -6.14 5.54 -15.14
C ARG A 212 -4.65 5.21 -15.10
N MET A 213 -3.85 6.21 -14.79
CA MET A 213 -2.40 6.05 -14.64
C MET A 213 -2.08 5.35 -13.31
N PHE A 214 -1.20 4.34 -13.36
CA PHE A 214 -0.70 3.63 -12.18
C PHE A 214 0.81 3.53 -12.19
N PRO A 215 1.48 3.52 -11.00
CA PRO A 215 2.90 3.23 -10.89
C PRO A 215 3.22 1.86 -11.48
N PHE A 216 4.20 1.81 -12.37
CA PHE A 216 4.65 0.56 -13.01
C PHE A 216 6.10 0.20 -12.65
N THR A 217 6.71 0.94 -11.73
CA THR A 217 8.12 0.84 -11.32
C THR A 217 8.49 -0.56 -10.81
N ILE A 218 7.58 -1.26 -10.12
CA ILE A 218 7.84 -2.60 -9.58
C ILE A 218 8.24 -3.59 -10.68
N TYR A 219 7.60 -3.52 -11.84
CA TYR A 219 7.90 -4.41 -12.96
C TYR A 219 9.21 -4.05 -13.67
N HIS A 220 9.56 -2.75 -13.69
CA HIS A 220 10.88 -2.36 -14.18
C HIS A 220 11.99 -2.89 -13.27
N LEU A 221 11.79 -2.84 -11.95
CA LEU A 221 12.71 -3.44 -10.99
C LEU A 221 12.76 -4.97 -11.12
N ALA A 222 11.62 -5.61 -11.38
CA ALA A 222 11.55 -7.06 -11.60
C ALA A 222 12.42 -7.50 -12.77
N VAL A 223 12.29 -6.83 -13.92
CA VAL A 223 13.10 -7.12 -15.11
C VAL A 223 14.57 -6.75 -14.89
N LEU A 224 14.84 -5.62 -14.20
CA LEU A 224 16.22 -5.18 -13.94
C LEU A 224 16.99 -6.16 -13.04
N PHE A 225 16.33 -6.70 -12.03
CA PHE A 225 16.96 -7.57 -11.02
C PHE A 225 16.69 -9.06 -11.26
N ASP A 226 15.94 -9.41 -12.30
CA ASP A 226 15.49 -10.78 -12.57
C ASP A 226 14.84 -11.42 -11.33
N ARG A 227 13.78 -10.79 -10.84
CA ARG A 227 13.06 -11.22 -9.62
C ARG A 227 11.56 -11.28 -9.84
N PRO A 228 10.88 -12.30 -9.26
CA PRO A 228 9.43 -12.41 -9.36
C PRO A 228 8.73 -11.28 -8.60
N VAL A 229 7.53 -10.91 -9.09
CA VAL A 229 6.62 -9.96 -8.46
C VAL A 229 5.37 -10.70 -8.00
N VAL A 230 4.95 -10.46 -6.76
CA VAL A 230 3.65 -10.87 -6.23
C VAL A 230 2.99 -9.68 -5.56
N PHE A 231 1.71 -9.48 -5.82
CA PHE A 231 0.92 -8.49 -5.09
C PHE A 231 0.21 -9.15 -3.91
N CYS A 232 0.25 -8.46 -2.77
CA CYS A 232 -0.40 -8.88 -1.55
C CYS A 232 -1.39 -7.82 -1.08
N MET A 233 -2.57 -8.25 -0.67
CA MET A 233 -3.61 -7.42 -0.08
C MET A 233 -4.09 -8.07 1.22
N ALA A 234 -4.28 -7.28 2.28
CA ALA A 234 -4.71 -7.81 3.58
C ALA A 234 -6.01 -7.14 4.01
N VAL A 235 -7.06 -7.92 4.15
CA VAL A 235 -8.38 -7.46 4.58
C VAL A 235 -8.60 -7.87 6.04
N PRO A 236 -8.97 -6.94 6.93
CA PRO A 236 -9.41 -7.31 8.26
C PRO A 236 -10.62 -8.26 8.21
N ALA A 237 -10.53 -9.38 8.91
CA ALA A 237 -11.60 -10.33 9.10
C ALA A 237 -12.21 -10.16 10.51
N SER A 238 -12.83 -11.18 11.06
CA SER A 238 -13.42 -11.13 12.41
C SER A 238 -12.34 -11.22 13.51
N GLY A 239 -12.43 -10.39 14.52
CA GLY A 239 -11.49 -10.40 15.65
C GLY A 239 -10.11 -9.84 15.29
N ASP A 240 -9.05 -10.52 15.73
CA ASP A 240 -7.65 -10.17 15.45
C ASP A 240 -7.11 -11.02 14.27
N GLU A 241 -7.92 -11.23 13.22
CA GLU A 241 -7.56 -12.00 12.03
C GLU A 241 -7.48 -11.10 10.80
N LEU A 242 -6.46 -11.32 9.98
CA LEU A 242 -6.29 -10.76 8.65
C LEU A 242 -6.40 -11.85 7.59
N ARG A 243 -7.19 -11.62 6.58
CA ARG A 243 -7.24 -12.42 5.37
C ARG A 243 -6.25 -11.86 4.36
N LEU A 244 -5.24 -12.64 4.02
CA LEU A 244 -4.22 -12.29 3.04
C LEU A 244 -4.60 -12.86 1.68
N ILE A 245 -4.57 -12.02 0.68
CA ILE A 245 -4.86 -12.35 -0.71
C ILE A 245 -3.58 -12.08 -1.49
N ALA A 246 -3.03 -13.11 -2.12
CA ALA A 246 -1.87 -13.01 -2.99
C ALA A 246 -2.29 -13.12 -4.46
N SER A 247 -1.64 -12.38 -5.35
CA SER A 247 -1.76 -12.59 -6.80
C SER A 247 -0.94 -13.80 -7.24
N PRO A 248 -1.17 -14.37 -8.42
CA PRO A 248 -0.18 -15.19 -9.08
C PRO A 248 1.16 -14.46 -9.18
N ALA A 249 2.26 -15.18 -9.27
CA ALA A 249 3.57 -14.57 -9.43
C ALA A 249 3.81 -14.20 -10.90
N PHE A 250 4.29 -12.99 -11.17
CA PHE A 250 4.94 -12.64 -12.43
C PHE A 250 6.43 -12.91 -12.30
N ALA A 251 7.00 -13.72 -13.16
CA ALA A 251 8.44 -13.91 -13.27
C ALA A 251 8.92 -13.39 -14.63
N PRO A 252 9.92 -12.49 -14.68
CA PRO A 252 10.57 -12.14 -15.94
C PRO A 252 11.14 -13.37 -16.61
N ASP A 253 11.06 -13.44 -17.94
CA ASP A 253 11.73 -14.46 -18.73
C ASP A 253 13.02 -13.87 -19.33
N PRO A 254 14.21 -14.30 -18.85
CA PRO A 254 15.48 -13.81 -19.37
C PRO A 254 15.69 -14.11 -20.88
N ALA A 255 15.02 -15.15 -21.41
CA ALA A 255 15.10 -15.52 -22.82
C ALA A 255 14.15 -14.67 -23.68
N ALA A 256 13.10 -14.10 -23.10
CA ALA A 256 12.19 -13.22 -23.80
C ALA A 256 12.78 -11.80 -23.89
N GLY A 257 12.62 -11.15 -25.03
CA GLY A 257 13.06 -9.78 -25.18
C GLY A 257 12.31 -8.80 -24.24
N ARG A 258 12.89 -7.60 -24.07
CA ARG A 258 12.34 -6.54 -23.18
C ARG A 258 10.85 -6.27 -23.42
N ASP A 259 10.43 -6.20 -24.69
CA ASP A 259 9.03 -5.89 -25.04
C ASP A 259 8.07 -7.03 -24.69
N ALA A 260 8.51 -8.27 -24.79
CA ALA A 260 7.71 -9.41 -24.38
C ALA A 260 7.48 -9.42 -22.87
N ASN A 261 8.55 -9.22 -22.09
CA ASN A 261 8.44 -9.07 -20.64
C ASN A 261 7.55 -7.87 -20.24
N ALA A 262 7.66 -6.73 -20.94
CA ALA A 262 6.83 -5.57 -20.67
C ALA A 262 5.34 -5.84 -20.97
N ARG A 263 5.03 -6.57 -22.06
CA ARG A 263 3.63 -6.97 -22.36
C ARG A 263 3.08 -7.93 -21.29
N ALA A 264 3.85 -8.96 -20.93
CA ALA A 264 3.45 -9.91 -19.90
C ALA A 264 3.24 -9.22 -18.54
N ALA A 265 4.12 -8.30 -18.17
CA ALA A 265 4.00 -7.49 -16.96
C ALA A 265 2.72 -6.63 -16.96
N ARG A 266 2.36 -6.00 -18.08
CA ARG A 266 1.11 -5.23 -18.21
C ARG A 266 -0.12 -6.11 -18.06
N THR A 267 -0.13 -7.28 -18.68
CA THR A 267 -1.22 -8.25 -18.55
C THR A 267 -1.38 -8.69 -17.09
N HIS A 268 -0.29 -9.03 -16.45
CA HIS A 268 -0.29 -9.41 -15.03
C HIS A 268 -0.81 -8.27 -14.14
N PHE A 269 -0.30 -7.04 -14.32
CA PHE A 269 -0.74 -5.91 -13.49
C PHE A 269 -2.20 -5.56 -13.71
N GLN A 270 -2.70 -5.65 -14.94
CA GLN A 270 -4.13 -5.46 -15.22
C GLN A 270 -4.99 -6.51 -14.49
N ALA A 271 -4.57 -7.76 -14.44
CA ALA A 271 -5.26 -8.80 -13.66
C ALA A 271 -5.25 -8.49 -12.15
N VAL A 272 -4.12 -8.03 -11.62
CA VAL A 272 -4.00 -7.57 -10.22
C VAL A 272 -4.95 -6.40 -9.94
N LEU A 273 -5.06 -5.43 -10.85
CA LEU A 273 -5.97 -4.29 -10.69
C LEU A 273 -7.45 -4.71 -10.76
N VAL A 274 -7.81 -5.72 -11.56
CA VAL A 274 -9.16 -6.30 -11.57
C VAL A 274 -9.46 -6.96 -10.21
N GLN A 275 -8.50 -7.68 -9.63
CA GLN A 275 -8.63 -8.25 -8.30
C GLN A 275 -8.78 -7.15 -7.23
N LEU A 276 -7.97 -6.10 -7.28
CA LEU A 276 -8.09 -4.93 -6.40
C LEU A 276 -9.46 -4.26 -6.56
N GLU A 277 -9.95 -4.05 -7.79
CA GLU A 277 -11.27 -3.44 -8.03
C GLU A 277 -12.39 -4.27 -7.40
N THR A 278 -12.33 -5.59 -7.53
CA THR A 278 -13.28 -6.50 -6.89
C THR A 278 -13.29 -6.32 -5.37
N LEU A 279 -12.10 -6.32 -4.76
CA LEU A 279 -11.96 -6.12 -3.32
C LEU A 279 -12.41 -4.73 -2.84
N VAL A 280 -12.10 -3.69 -3.61
CA VAL A 280 -12.53 -2.32 -3.31
C VAL A 280 -14.05 -2.19 -3.38
N ARG A 281 -14.72 -2.87 -4.31
CA ARG A 281 -16.18 -2.89 -4.38
C ARG A 281 -16.82 -3.70 -3.25
N GLN A 282 -16.21 -4.79 -2.83
CA GLN A 282 -16.67 -5.60 -1.68
C GLN A 282 -16.42 -4.88 -0.34
N HIS A 283 -15.30 -4.18 -0.23
CA HIS A 283 -14.83 -3.50 0.97
C HIS A 283 -14.54 -2.01 0.72
N PRO A 284 -15.55 -1.19 0.36
CA PRO A 284 -15.35 0.17 -0.14
C PRO A 284 -14.71 1.13 0.87
N LEU A 285 -14.74 0.79 2.15
CA LEU A 285 -14.14 1.59 3.21
C LEU A 285 -12.67 1.23 3.51
N GLN A 286 -12.10 0.23 2.81
CA GLN A 286 -10.77 -0.30 3.10
C GLN A 286 -9.67 0.22 2.15
N TRP A 287 -9.99 0.94 1.08
CA TRP A 287 -8.96 1.59 0.28
C TRP A 287 -8.74 3.04 0.74
N PHE A 288 -7.66 3.25 1.46
CA PHE A 288 -7.36 4.52 2.15
C PHE A 288 -6.80 5.57 1.18
N ASN A 289 -7.57 5.84 0.13
CA ASN A 289 -7.27 6.85 -0.85
C ASN A 289 -7.84 8.22 -0.43
N PHE A 290 -7.07 8.93 0.39
CA PHE A 290 -7.36 10.32 0.80
C PHE A 290 -6.61 11.35 -0.05
N LEU A 291 -6.15 10.95 -1.24
CA LEU A 291 -5.57 11.78 -2.29
C LEU A 291 -6.53 11.83 -3.49
N PRO A 292 -6.29 12.67 -4.49
CA PRO A 292 -7.02 12.59 -5.76
C PRO A 292 -6.97 11.17 -6.32
N LEU A 293 -8.05 10.72 -6.96
CA LEU A 293 -8.01 9.49 -7.75
C LEU A 293 -6.94 9.65 -8.84
N ASN A 294 -6.24 8.56 -9.13
CA ASN A 294 -5.23 8.56 -10.17
C ASN A 294 -5.76 9.19 -11.46
N PRO A 295 -4.97 10.06 -12.12
CA PRO A 295 -5.42 10.78 -13.29
C PRO A 295 -5.84 9.83 -14.40
N GLU A 296 -6.85 10.21 -15.15
CA GLU A 296 -7.24 9.48 -16.35
C GLU A 296 -6.16 9.62 -17.42
N ALA A 297 -5.88 8.54 -18.12
CA ALA A 297 -4.97 8.59 -19.26
C ALA A 297 -5.56 9.48 -20.35
N ALA A 298 -4.73 10.31 -20.96
CA ALA A 298 -5.16 11.04 -22.16
C ALA A 298 -5.69 10.05 -23.21
N ALA A 299 -6.77 10.43 -23.88
CA ALA A 299 -7.26 9.65 -25.02
C ALA A 299 -6.10 9.47 -26.03
N PRO A 300 -5.93 8.28 -26.61
CA PRO A 300 -4.93 8.12 -27.66
C PRO A 300 -5.20 9.16 -28.75
N ASP A 301 -4.18 9.90 -29.11
CA ASP A 301 -4.28 10.89 -30.19
C ASP A 301 -4.69 10.15 -31.48
N PRO A 302 -5.87 10.46 -32.07
CA PRO A 302 -6.31 9.77 -33.27
C PRO A 302 -5.44 10.07 -34.50
N GLN A 303 -4.46 10.97 -34.38
CA GLN A 303 -3.61 11.43 -35.50
C GLN A 303 -2.14 11.01 -35.40
N GLY A 304 -1.75 10.05 -34.52
CA GLY A 304 -0.49 9.29 -34.66
C GLY A 304 0.79 10.12 -34.90
N HIS A 305 0.94 11.32 -34.32
CA HIS A 305 2.18 12.07 -34.39
C HIS A 305 3.13 11.59 -33.27
N THR A 306 3.95 10.60 -33.64
CA THR A 306 5.15 10.26 -32.85
C THR A 306 6.14 11.42 -32.92
N HIS A 307 6.36 12.07 -31.80
CA HIS A 307 7.52 12.96 -31.57
C HIS A 307 8.69 12.20 -30.99
#